data_20149f24eec8bc5988045b2824790cf6
#
_entry.id   20149f24eec8bc5988045b2824790cf6
#
_cell.length_a   1.000
_cell.length_b   1.000
_cell.length_c   1.000
_cell.angle_alpha   90.00
_cell.angle_beta   90.00
_cell.angle_gamma   90.00
#
_symmetry.space_group_name_H-M   'P 1'
#
loop_
_entity.id
_entity.type
_entity.pdbx_description
1 polymer ?
#
loop_
_entity_poly.entity_id
_entity_poly.type
_entity_poly.pdbx_seq_one_letter_code
_entity_poly.pdbx_strand_id
1 'polypeptide(L)'
;PEALFPLPAFTPRPCRGGGGLIPSGMGNMQASLLLARARRLRLSPRLAAAAPLVGEYRGAYPGAGMEYEESREYTPGDDVAAMDWKATARLGRPFVKRFREERSLTLMLAVDVSPSMTCPCPREPLYLTAALAAVTMAVSAAVNRDRIGLVLFTDRVEAFLPPRAGPAVPVAVARLLAETRPLGRGTDPGPALTLAATALVHRSAVMLFSDFLSGDFAVPLGRLAARHDVAAGFVVPDDDACLPPVGLAAVADPEDGRQVVIDCAAPAARARFVAARQARRETGGAALARAGVHTLTLPTGEHPAEALATYLRRRARRGRGQESERRP
;
A
#
# COMPACT_ATOMS: atom_id res chain seq x y z
N PRO A 1 39.25 6.64 0.20
CA PRO A 1 37.96 7.14 0.62
C PRO A 1 37.28 7.73 -0.61
N GLU A 2 36.66 6.84 -1.38
CA GLU A 2 35.93 7.19 -2.60
C GLU A 2 34.58 7.74 -2.18
N ALA A 3 34.33 8.98 -2.53
CA ALA A 3 33.03 9.61 -2.37
C ALA A 3 31.99 8.82 -3.17
N LEU A 4 31.06 8.17 -2.49
CA LEU A 4 29.86 7.59 -3.09
C LEU A 4 29.03 8.76 -3.66
N PHE A 5 29.14 8.98 -4.95
CA PHE A 5 28.26 9.88 -5.67
C PHE A 5 26.84 9.32 -5.67
N PRO A 6 25.82 10.13 -5.28
CA PRO A 6 24.44 9.74 -5.44
C PRO A 6 24.15 9.60 -6.94
N LEU A 7 23.61 8.47 -7.35
CA LEU A 7 23.22 8.23 -8.73
C LEU A 7 21.85 8.84 -9.03
N PRO A 8 21.74 9.59 -10.15
CA PRO A 8 20.50 10.20 -10.57
C PRO A 8 19.55 9.17 -11.23
N ALA A 9 18.26 9.46 -11.20
CA ALA A 9 17.26 8.73 -11.94
C ALA A 9 17.24 9.15 -13.41
N PHE A 10 16.98 8.20 -14.30
CA PHE A 10 16.91 8.43 -15.74
C PHE A 10 15.63 9.15 -16.11
N THR A 11 15.72 10.33 -16.70
CA THR A 11 14.60 10.96 -17.45
C THR A 11 14.97 11.03 -18.93
N PRO A 12 14.26 10.33 -19.83
CA PRO A 12 14.39 10.62 -21.25
C PRO A 12 13.90 12.06 -21.50
N ARG A 13 14.64 12.83 -22.29
CA ARG A 13 14.24 14.17 -22.68
C ARG A 13 12.80 14.14 -23.23
N PRO A 14 11.89 15.00 -22.76
CA PRO A 14 10.62 15.17 -23.46
C PRO A 14 10.95 15.70 -24.87
N CYS A 15 10.39 15.07 -25.90
CA CYS A 15 10.35 15.65 -27.22
C CYS A 15 9.84 17.09 -27.09
N ARG A 16 10.55 18.05 -27.71
CA ARG A 16 10.15 19.44 -27.74
C ARG A 16 8.70 19.54 -28.21
N GLY A 17 7.83 20.00 -27.35
CA GLY A 17 6.43 20.24 -27.70
C GLY A 17 5.55 20.39 -26.45
N GLY A 18 5.34 21.63 -26.03
CA GLY A 18 4.16 22.06 -25.33
C GLY A 18 4.12 21.73 -23.83
N GLY A 19 4.26 22.76 -23.00
CA GLY A 19 3.73 22.78 -21.64
C GLY A 19 2.22 22.55 -21.65
N GLY A 20 1.79 21.29 -21.67
CA GLY A 20 0.39 20.91 -21.62
C GLY A 20 -0.11 21.02 -20.19
N LEU A 21 -0.82 22.11 -19.87
CA LEU A 21 -1.77 22.10 -18.77
C LEU A 21 -2.69 20.89 -19.00
N ILE A 22 -2.66 19.92 -18.07
CA ILE A 22 -3.65 18.84 -18.06
C ILE A 22 -5.01 19.51 -17.79
N PRO A 23 -6.01 19.42 -18.71
CA PRO A 23 -7.31 20.04 -18.50
C PRO A 23 -7.96 19.47 -17.22
N SER A 24 -8.65 20.32 -16.47
CA SER A 24 -9.32 19.97 -15.20
C SER A 24 -10.32 18.80 -15.30
N GLY A 25 -10.68 18.35 -16.50
CA GLY A 25 -11.53 17.18 -16.73
C GLY A 25 -10.81 15.83 -16.75
N MET A 26 -9.47 15.81 -16.83
CA MET A 26 -8.72 14.54 -16.91
C MET A 26 -8.65 13.77 -15.59
N GLY A 27 -8.76 14.42 -14.43
CA GLY A 27 -8.72 13.78 -13.12
C GLY A 27 -9.87 12.77 -12.93
N ASN A 28 -11.10 13.15 -13.31
CA ASN A 28 -12.25 12.25 -13.22
C ASN A 28 -12.15 11.05 -14.19
N MET A 29 -11.56 11.26 -15.36
CA MET A 29 -11.35 10.19 -16.34
C MET A 29 -10.28 9.20 -15.86
N GLN A 30 -9.18 9.68 -15.26
CA GLN A 30 -8.13 8.85 -14.70
C GLN A 30 -8.62 8.07 -13.45
N ALA A 31 -9.36 8.70 -12.56
CA ALA A 31 -9.99 8.04 -11.42
C ALA A 31 -10.97 6.94 -11.86
N SER A 32 -11.80 7.23 -12.86
CA SER A 32 -12.72 6.25 -13.45
C SER A 32 -11.97 5.11 -14.13
N LEU A 33 -10.85 5.38 -14.78
CA LEU A 33 -10.00 4.36 -15.42
C LEU A 33 -9.31 3.47 -14.38
N LEU A 34 -8.77 4.03 -13.31
CA LEU A 34 -8.19 3.27 -12.20
C LEU A 34 -9.23 2.35 -11.55
N LEU A 35 -10.43 2.90 -11.26
CA LEU A 35 -11.54 2.11 -10.73
C LEU A 35 -12.03 1.05 -11.71
N ALA A 36 -12.14 1.36 -13.00
CA ALA A 36 -12.55 0.41 -14.02
C ALA A 36 -11.51 -0.70 -14.17
N ARG A 37 -10.22 -0.38 -14.17
CA ARG A 37 -9.14 -1.38 -14.13
C ARG A 37 -9.23 -2.24 -12.89
N ALA A 38 -9.34 -1.65 -11.69
CA ALA A 38 -9.50 -2.38 -10.44
C ALA A 38 -10.78 -3.25 -10.40
N ARG A 39 -11.91 -2.76 -10.95
CA ARG A 39 -13.17 -3.50 -11.07
C ARG A 39 -13.17 -4.60 -12.13
N ARG A 40 -12.57 -4.35 -13.30
CA ARG A 40 -12.43 -5.37 -14.37
C ARG A 40 -11.68 -6.60 -13.88
N LEU A 41 -10.76 -6.42 -12.97
CA LEU A 41 -10.06 -7.50 -12.32
C LEU A 41 -10.95 -8.36 -11.43
N ARG A 42 -11.98 -7.75 -10.83
CA ARG A 42 -13.02 -8.47 -10.09
C ARG A 42 -13.95 -9.30 -10.97
N LEU A 43 -14.12 -8.89 -12.23
CA LEU A 43 -15.10 -9.48 -13.16
C LEU A 43 -14.47 -10.49 -14.15
N SER A 44 -13.14 -10.62 -14.18
CA SER A 44 -12.48 -11.62 -15.00
C SER A 44 -12.65 -13.01 -14.38
N PRO A 45 -12.97 -14.08 -15.14
CA PRO A 45 -13.03 -15.46 -14.63
C PRO A 45 -11.72 -15.94 -13.97
N ARG A 46 -10.57 -15.38 -14.38
CA ARG A 46 -9.27 -15.56 -13.68
C ARG A 46 -9.21 -14.79 -12.36
N LEU A 47 -10.08 -13.81 -12.16
CA LEU A 47 -10.25 -13.03 -10.94
C LEU A 47 -11.46 -13.47 -10.11
N ALA A 48 -12.38 -14.25 -10.62
CA ALA A 48 -13.24 -15.09 -9.77
C ALA A 48 -12.38 -16.04 -8.92
N ALA A 49 -11.17 -16.37 -9.38
CA ALA A 49 -10.09 -16.92 -8.55
C ALA A 49 -9.52 -15.90 -7.54
N ALA A 50 -9.76 -14.60 -7.65
CA ALA A 50 -9.42 -13.53 -6.69
C ALA A 50 -10.62 -13.11 -5.81
N ALA A 51 -11.80 -13.72 -5.98
CA ALA A 51 -12.81 -13.79 -4.91
C ALA A 51 -12.21 -14.26 -3.56
N PRO A 52 -11.14 -15.08 -3.54
CA PRO A 52 -10.33 -15.31 -2.35
C PRO A 52 -9.71 -14.07 -1.75
N LEU A 53 -9.44 -12.98 -2.50
CA LEU A 53 -8.85 -11.77 -1.90
C LEU A 53 -9.72 -11.23 -0.75
N VAL A 54 -11.01 -11.34 -0.86
CA VAL A 54 -11.97 -10.92 0.18
C VAL A 54 -11.92 -11.87 1.38
N GLY A 55 -11.87 -13.16 1.16
CA GLY A 55 -11.76 -14.18 2.22
C GLY A 55 -10.36 -14.25 2.83
N GLU A 56 -9.34 -14.13 2.00
CA GLU A 56 -7.94 -14.17 2.39
C GLU A 56 -7.48 -12.90 3.09
N TYR A 57 -8.02 -11.76 2.70
CA TYR A 57 -7.84 -10.51 3.41
C TYR A 57 -8.36 -10.63 4.85
N ARG A 58 -9.58 -11.19 5.04
CA ARG A 58 -10.12 -11.50 6.38
C ARG A 58 -9.24 -12.46 7.18
N GLY A 59 -8.73 -13.49 6.54
CA GLY A 59 -7.82 -14.46 7.18
C GLY A 59 -6.43 -13.90 7.48
N ALA A 60 -5.98 -12.93 6.69
CA ALA A 60 -4.67 -12.30 6.83
C ALA A 60 -4.61 -11.26 7.96
N TYR A 61 -5.74 -10.65 8.29
CA TYR A 61 -5.84 -9.58 9.29
C TYR A 61 -6.96 -9.89 10.28
N PRO A 62 -6.69 -10.65 11.36
CA PRO A 62 -7.69 -10.89 12.40
C PRO A 62 -8.01 -9.57 13.12
N GLY A 63 -9.25 -9.12 12.98
CA GLY A 63 -9.77 -7.93 13.67
C GLY A 63 -10.25 -8.27 15.08
N ALA A 64 -10.25 -7.30 15.98
CA ALA A 64 -10.79 -7.44 17.32
C ALA A 64 -11.96 -6.45 17.49
N GLY A 65 -13.16 -6.97 17.50
CA GLY A 65 -14.40 -6.28 17.89
C GLY A 65 -15.48 -7.30 18.15
N MET A 66 -16.20 -7.14 19.25
CA MET A 66 -17.41 -7.94 19.52
C MET A 66 -18.63 -7.05 19.32
N GLU A 67 -19.47 -7.37 18.34
CA GLU A 67 -20.76 -6.73 18.16
C GLU A 67 -21.85 -7.61 18.74
N TYR A 68 -22.80 -6.99 19.44
CA TYR A 68 -23.99 -7.67 19.93
C TYR A 68 -24.80 -8.19 18.74
N GLU A 69 -25.00 -9.51 18.66
CA GLU A 69 -25.79 -10.15 17.61
C GLU A 69 -27.23 -10.35 18.02
N GLU A 70 -27.43 -11.02 19.17
CA GLU A 70 -28.76 -11.36 19.70
C GLU A 70 -28.66 -11.74 21.19
N SER A 71 -29.79 -11.77 21.87
CA SER A 71 -29.92 -12.46 23.17
C SER A 71 -30.66 -13.76 22.96
N ARG A 72 -30.00 -14.88 23.29
CA ARG A 72 -30.62 -16.23 23.29
C ARG A 72 -30.87 -16.71 24.73
N GLU A 73 -31.74 -17.68 24.91
CA GLU A 73 -31.92 -18.34 26.20
C GLU A 73 -30.59 -18.96 26.69
N TYR A 74 -30.36 -18.80 27.98
CA TYR A 74 -29.21 -19.39 28.67
C TYR A 74 -29.25 -20.91 28.62
N THR A 75 -28.16 -21.54 28.28
CA THR A 75 -27.94 -22.98 28.36
C THR A 75 -26.84 -23.27 29.39
N PRO A 76 -26.97 -24.36 30.21
CA PRO A 76 -25.95 -24.74 31.16
C PRO A 76 -24.58 -24.86 30.46
N GLY A 77 -23.59 -24.10 30.96
CA GLY A 77 -22.25 -23.98 30.37
C GLY A 77 -21.95 -22.63 29.71
N ASP A 78 -22.94 -21.74 29.57
CA ASP A 78 -22.71 -20.38 29.09
C ASP A 78 -22.05 -19.52 30.16
N ASP A 79 -21.28 -18.53 29.71
CA ASP A 79 -20.62 -17.59 30.59
C ASP A 79 -21.64 -16.64 31.26
N VAL A 80 -21.72 -16.68 32.59
CA VAL A 80 -22.59 -15.84 33.38
C VAL A 80 -22.27 -14.34 33.24
N ALA A 81 -21.01 -14.01 32.91
CA ALA A 81 -20.62 -12.62 32.67
C ALA A 81 -21.28 -12.03 31.39
N ALA A 82 -21.70 -12.89 30.47
CA ALA A 82 -22.40 -12.49 29.25
C ALA A 82 -23.93 -12.38 29.42
N MET A 83 -24.48 -12.49 30.62
CA MET A 83 -25.92 -12.40 30.84
C MET A 83 -26.54 -11.08 30.41
N ASP A 84 -27.64 -11.15 29.68
CA ASP A 84 -28.48 -9.99 29.36
C ASP A 84 -29.53 -9.76 30.42
N TRP A 85 -29.16 -9.02 31.46
CA TRP A 85 -30.05 -8.72 32.60
C TRP A 85 -31.32 -7.99 32.18
N LYS A 86 -31.28 -7.17 31.09
CA LYS A 86 -32.45 -6.45 30.60
C LYS A 86 -33.47 -7.40 29.93
N ALA A 87 -32.98 -8.29 29.08
CA ALA A 87 -33.84 -9.29 28.44
C ALA A 87 -34.37 -10.28 29.49
N THR A 88 -33.53 -10.73 30.39
CA THR A 88 -33.90 -11.63 31.52
C THR A 88 -35.02 -11.04 32.39
N ALA A 89 -34.87 -9.78 32.79
CA ALA A 89 -35.89 -9.10 33.61
C ALA A 89 -37.22 -8.89 32.87
N ARG A 90 -37.18 -8.68 31.55
CA ARG A 90 -38.38 -8.45 30.73
C ARG A 90 -39.13 -9.74 30.39
N LEU A 91 -38.40 -10.83 30.16
CA LEU A 91 -38.92 -12.09 29.63
C LEU A 91 -39.11 -13.16 30.72
N GLY A 92 -38.63 -12.91 31.95
CA GLY A 92 -38.75 -13.83 33.08
C GLY A 92 -37.94 -15.13 32.95
N ARG A 93 -37.05 -15.19 32.00
CA ARG A 93 -36.14 -16.33 31.75
C ARG A 93 -34.71 -15.82 31.57
N PRO A 94 -33.69 -16.59 31.94
CA PRO A 94 -32.30 -16.16 31.76
C PRO A 94 -31.89 -16.09 30.27
N PHE A 95 -31.40 -14.94 29.85
CA PHE A 95 -30.89 -14.69 28.52
C PHE A 95 -29.41 -14.34 28.58
N VAL A 96 -28.63 -14.81 27.56
CA VAL A 96 -27.20 -14.52 27.36
C VAL A 96 -27.04 -13.69 26.11
N LYS A 97 -26.23 -12.64 26.18
CA LYS A 97 -25.84 -11.87 25.02
C LYS A 97 -24.91 -12.71 24.15
N ARG A 98 -25.30 -12.95 22.91
CA ARG A 98 -24.43 -13.51 21.91
C ARG A 98 -23.76 -12.37 21.18
N PHE A 99 -22.45 -12.35 21.25
CA PHE A 99 -21.65 -11.39 20.51
C PHE A 99 -21.12 -12.09 19.26
N ARG A 100 -21.31 -11.43 18.12
CA ARG A 100 -20.61 -11.79 16.89
C ARG A 100 -19.33 -10.99 16.84
N GLU A 101 -18.24 -11.65 16.54
CA GLU A 101 -16.99 -10.96 16.29
C GLU A 101 -17.12 -10.14 15.00
N GLU A 102 -17.55 -8.87 15.13
CA GLU A 102 -17.56 -7.96 13.99
C GLU A 102 -16.14 -7.44 13.77
N ARG A 103 -15.50 -8.01 12.78
CA ARG A 103 -14.14 -7.69 12.37
C ARG A 103 -14.13 -6.54 11.38
N SER A 104 -14.56 -5.35 11.76
CA SER A 104 -14.27 -4.17 10.96
C SER A 104 -12.81 -3.79 11.15
N LEU A 105 -11.99 -4.17 10.19
CA LEU A 105 -10.58 -3.79 10.16
C LEU A 105 -10.44 -2.33 9.73
N THR A 106 -9.36 -1.70 10.18
CA THR A 106 -8.92 -0.45 9.59
C THR A 106 -7.70 -0.72 8.72
N LEU A 107 -7.80 -0.39 7.44
CA LEU A 107 -6.72 -0.41 6.47
C LEU A 107 -6.26 1.01 6.18
N MET A 108 -5.02 1.33 6.50
CA MET A 108 -4.37 2.57 6.09
C MET A 108 -3.48 2.28 4.89
N LEU A 109 -3.72 2.97 3.78
CA LEU A 109 -2.89 2.94 2.59
C LEU A 109 -1.94 4.15 2.63
N ALA A 110 -0.66 3.93 2.49
CA ALA A 110 0.33 5.00 2.35
C ALA A 110 1.00 4.83 0.97
N VAL A 111 0.85 5.83 0.11
CA VAL A 111 1.31 5.77 -1.28
C VAL A 111 2.29 6.88 -1.54
N ASP A 112 3.45 6.49 -2.00
CA ASP A 112 4.52 7.38 -2.44
C ASP A 112 4.15 8.02 -3.79
N VAL A 113 4.14 9.34 -3.81
CA VAL A 113 3.87 10.17 -4.99
C VAL A 113 5.06 11.08 -5.33
N SER A 114 6.24 10.72 -4.84
CA SER A 114 7.49 11.44 -5.05
C SER A 114 7.88 11.51 -6.54
N PRO A 115 8.78 12.41 -6.89
CA PRO A 115 9.26 12.54 -8.27
C PRO A 115 9.84 11.24 -8.84
N SER A 116 10.52 10.41 -8.04
CA SER A 116 11.05 9.12 -8.48
C SER A 116 9.94 8.17 -8.94
N MET A 117 8.81 8.15 -8.22
CA MET A 117 7.65 7.33 -8.54
C MET A 117 6.87 7.82 -9.75
N THR A 118 6.85 9.14 -9.99
CA THR A 118 6.11 9.78 -11.09
C THR A 118 6.92 9.98 -12.35
N CYS A 119 8.24 9.75 -12.27
CA CYS A 119 9.14 9.85 -13.42
C CYS A 119 8.68 8.90 -14.54
N PRO A 120 8.66 9.35 -15.81
CA PRO A 120 8.31 8.48 -16.93
C PRO A 120 9.30 7.32 -17.01
N CYS A 121 8.83 6.13 -16.77
CA CYS A 121 9.56 4.91 -17.04
C CYS A 121 9.29 4.46 -18.49
N PRO A 122 10.14 3.65 -19.15
CA PRO A 122 9.95 3.30 -20.55
C PRO A 122 8.57 2.74 -20.91
N ARG A 123 7.90 2.07 -19.99
CA ARG A 123 6.56 1.50 -20.18
C ARG A 123 5.47 2.17 -19.36
N GLU A 124 5.62 2.21 -18.04
CA GLU A 124 4.64 2.80 -17.12
C GLU A 124 5.34 3.45 -15.94
N PRO A 125 4.87 4.63 -15.44
CA PRO A 125 5.37 5.19 -14.19
C PRO A 125 5.14 4.23 -13.02
N LEU A 126 6.10 4.11 -12.10
CA LEU A 126 5.97 3.29 -10.88
C LEU A 126 4.71 3.64 -10.10
N TYR A 127 4.40 4.93 -10.05
CA TYR A 127 3.20 5.46 -9.41
C TYR A 127 1.91 4.79 -9.85
N LEU A 128 1.77 4.46 -11.15
CA LEU A 128 0.53 3.86 -11.66
C LEU A 128 0.30 2.46 -11.07
N THR A 129 1.36 1.67 -10.94
CA THR A 129 1.31 0.35 -10.29
C THR A 129 0.96 0.48 -8.80
N ALA A 130 1.58 1.44 -8.08
CA ALA A 130 1.26 1.74 -6.68
C ALA A 130 -0.19 2.17 -6.50
N ALA A 131 -0.68 3.11 -7.34
CA ALA A 131 -2.05 3.60 -7.29
C ALA A 131 -3.06 2.49 -7.58
N LEU A 132 -2.78 1.63 -8.57
CA LEU A 132 -3.64 0.51 -8.91
C LEU A 132 -3.68 -0.54 -7.79
N ALA A 133 -2.55 -0.81 -7.14
CA ALA A 133 -2.47 -1.68 -5.97
C ALA A 133 -3.29 -1.11 -4.80
N ALA A 134 -3.15 0.18 -4.50
CA ALA A 134 -3.89 0.86 -3.44
C ALA A 134 -5.40 0.83 -3.69
N VAL A 135 -5.86 1.14 -4.92
CA VAL A 135 -7.29 1.08 -5.28
C VAL A 135 -7.82 -0.36 -5.20
N THR A 136 -7.04 -1.35 -5.62
CA THR A 136 -7.41 -2.77 -5.53
C THR A 136 -7.61 -3.20 -4.07
N MET A 137 -6.71 -2.80 -3.18
CA MET A 137 -6.85 -3.04 -1.74
C MET A 137 -8.04 -2.31 -1.15
N ALA A 138 -8.27 -1.03 -1.52
CA ALA A 138 -9.42 -0.26 -1.06
C ALA A 138 -10.75 -0.90 -1.49
N VAL A 139 -10.87 -1.37 -2.73
CA VAL A 139 -12.06 -2.07 -3.21
C VAL A 139 -12.28 -3.37 -2.43
N SER A 140 -11.21 -4.14 -2.18
CA SER A 140 -11.29 -5.38 -1.42
C SER A 140 -11.72 -5.16 0.03
N ALA A 141 -11.16 -4.15 0.69
CA ALA A 141 -11.52 -3.76 2.06
C ALA A 141 -12.97 -3.25 2.15
N ALA A 142 -13.42 -2.44 1.18
CA ALA A 142 -14.79 -1.92 1.16
C ALA A 142 -15.86 -3.03 1.05
N VAL A 143 -15.56 -4.11 0.31
CA VAL A 143 -16.45 -5.29 0.25
C VAL A 143 -16.56 -5.99 1.58
N ASN A 144 -15.49 -5.98 2.37
CA ASN A 144 -15.48 -6.51 3.74
C ASN A 144 -16.04 -5.54 4.78
N ARG A 145 -16.55 -4.36 4.36
CA ARG A 145 -17.02 -3.28 5.23
C ARG A 145 -15.96 -2.71 6.17
N ASP A 146 -14.69 -2.84 5.79
CA ASP A 146 -13.57 -2.32 6.56
C ASP A 146 -13.45 -0.80 6.42
N ARG A 147 -12.80 -0.17 7.41
CA ARG A 147 -12.49 1.26 7.38
C ARG A 147 -11.21 1.46 6.56
N ILE A 148 -11.24 2.41 5.64
CA ILE A 148 -10.13 2.65 4.72
C ILE A 148 -9.68 4.10 4.86
N GLY A 149 -8.38 4.29 5.10
CA GLY A 149 -7.69 5.57 5.07
C GLY A 149 -6.63 5.59 3.97
N LEU A 150 -6.21 6.79 3.57
CA LEU A 150 -5.15 7.01 2.60
C LEU A 150 -4.25 8.16 3.04
N VAL A 151 -2.95 7.98 2.90
CA VAL A 151 -1.93 9.04 2.99
C VAL A 151 -1.14 9.04 1.69
N LEU A 152 -1.08 10.17 1.01
CA LEU A 152 -0.17 10.39 -0.11
C LEU A 152 1.01 11.21 0.40
N PHE A 153 2.22 10.83 0.03
CA PHE A 153 3.42 11.47 0.55
C PHE A 153 4.54 11.62 -0.49
N THR A 154 5.37 12.60 -0.23
CA THR A 154 6.67 12.87 -0.83
C THR A 154 7.69 13.02 0.31
N ASP A 155 8.41 14.14 0.41
CA ASP A 155 9.12 14.60 1.62
C ASP A 155 8.17 15.16 2.69
N ARG A 156 6.88 15.21 2.41
CA ARG A 156 5.78 15.67 3.25
C ARG A 156 4.51 14.88 2.98
N VAL A 157 3.48 15.12 3.79
CA VAL A 157 2.13 14.63 3.49
C VAL A 157 1.49 15.53 2.44
N GLU A 158 1.13 14.96 1.29
CA GLU A 158 0.49 15.66 0.18
C GLU A 158 -1.04 15.62 0.24
N ALA A 159 -1.59 14.49 0.69
CA ALA A 159 -3.02 14.34 0.92
C ALA A 159 -3.30 13.30 2.01
N PHE A 160 -4.42 13.48 2.71
CA PHE A 160 -4.85 12.58 3.77
C PHE A 160 -6.35 12.33 3.71
N LEU A 161 -6.75 11.09 3.69
CA LEU A 161 -8.11 10.62 3.87
C LEU A 161 -8.18 9.85 5.20
N PRO A 162 -8.87 10.37 6.23
CA PRO A 162 -9.00 9.65 7.49
C PRO A 162 -9.79 8.34 7.30
N PRO A 163 -9.52 7.31 8.13
CA PRO A 163 -10.18 6.01 8.02
C PRO A 163 -11.69 6.11 8.16
N ARG A 164 -12.42 5.69 7.12
CA ARG A 164 -13.89 5.64 7.09
C ARG A 164 -14.39 4.41 6.37
N ALA A 165 -15.57 3.91 6.73
CA ALA A 165 -16.23 2.81 6.05
C ALA A 165 -17.21 3.34 5.00
N GLY A 166 -17.53 2.50 4.02
CA GLY A 166 -18.59 2.76 3.04
C GLY A 166 -18.18 2.52 1.59
N PRO A 167 -19.16 2.28 0.71
CA PRO A 167 -18.93 1.92 -0.69
C PRO A 167 -18.34 3.07 -1.51
N ALA A 168 -18.45 4.31 -1.06
CA ALA A 168 -17.91 5.48 -1.73
C ALA A 168 -16.41 5.70 -1.48
N VAL A 169 -15.83 5.04 -0.44
CA VAL A 169 -14.45 5.27 -0.05
C VAL A 169 -13.44 4.86 -1.13
N PRO A 170 -13.56 3.72 -1.83
CA PRO A 170 -12.65 3.40 -2.93
C PRO A 170 -12.66 4.42 -4.07
N VAL A 171 -13.81 5.07 -4.30
CA VAL A 171 -13.92 6.15 -5.29
C VAL A 171 -13.16 7.38 -4.80
N ALA A 172 -13.28 7.74 -3.53
CA ALA A 172 -12.53 8.84 -2.94
C ALA A 172 -11.02 8.58 -2.96
N VAL A 173 -10.58 7.35 -2.67
CA VAL A 173 -9.17 6.92 -2.79
C VAL A 173 -8.67 7.08 -4.23
N ALA A 174 -9.40 6.54 -5.22
CA ALA A 174 -9.01 6.66 -6.62
C ALA A 174 -8.98 8.12 -7.11
N ARG A 175 -9.90 8.94 -6.62
CA ARG A 175 -9.96 10.36 -6.94
C ARG A 175 -8.75 11.11 -6.37
N LEU A 176 -8.42 10.93 -5.11
CA LEU A 176 -7.24 11.55 -4.50
C LEU A 176 -5.95 11.14 -5.21
N LEU A 177 -5.80 9.84 -5.53
CA LEU A 177 -4.67 9.36 -6.31
C LEU A 177 -4.58 10.00 -7.70
N ALA A 178 -5.72 10.26 -8.36
CA ALA A 178 -5.73 10.84 -9.70
C ALA A 178 -5.59 12.37 -9.74
N GLU A 179 -6.04 13.06 -8.71
CA GLU A 179 -6.13 14.53 -8.68
C GLU A 179 -5.00 15.20 -7.88
N THR A 180 -4.34 14.46 -6.94
CA THR A 180 -3.26 15.04 -6.15
C THR A 180 -2.07 15.40 -7.04
N ARG A 181 -1.62 16.62 -6.90
CA ARG A 181 -0.40 17.16 -7.55
C ARG A 181 0.64 17.36 -6.46
N PRO A 182 1.65 16.49 -6.38
CA PRO A 182 2.66 16.59 -5.34
C PRO A 182 3.42 17.91 -5.43
N LEU A 183 3.68 18.54 -4.29
CA LEU A 183 4.46 19.77 -4.15
C LEU A 183 5.87 19.50 -3.63
N GLY A 184 6.06 18.37 -2.95
CA GLY A 184 7.37 17.94 -2.43
C GLY A 184 8.34 17.58 -3.55
N ARG A 185 9.62 17.72 -3.25
CA ARG A 185 10.71 17.51 -4.22
C ARG A 185 11.58 16.31 -3.90
N GLY A 186 11.44 15.76 -2.70
CA GLY A 186 12.18 14.58 -2.24
C GLY A 186 11.26 13.46 -1.81
N THR A 187 11.82 12.42 -1.23
CA THR A 187 11.10 11.27 -0.68
C THR A 187 11.49 11.07 0.77
N ASP A 188 10.55 11.31 1.70
CA ASP A 188 10.67 10.98 3.12
C ASP A 188 9.34 10.37 3.62
N PRO A 189 9.28 9.07 3.87
CA PRO A 189 8.09 8.44 4.43
C PRO A 189 7.80 8.83 5.89
N GLY A 190 8.75 9.39 6.62
CA GLY A 190 8.66 9.69 8.05
C GLY A 190 7.41 10.46 8.46
N PRO A 191 7.10 11.61 7.84
CA PRO A 191 5.89 12.38 8.10
C PRO A 191 4.60 11.58 7.89
N ALA A 192 4.52 10.78 6.81
CA ALA A 192 3.37 9.95 6.50
C ALA A 192 3.19 8.81 7.51
N LEU A 193 4.27 8.14 7.91
CA LEU A 193 4.26 7.09 8.93
C LEU A 193 3.84 7.64 10.29
N THR A 194 4.30 8.84 10.65
CA THR A 194 3.91 9.53 11.89
C THR A 194 2.44 9.91 11.87
N LEU A 195 1.93 10.43 10.76
CA LEU A 195 0.51 10.75 10.61
C LEU A 195 -0.34 9.48 10.70
N ALA A 196 0.06 8.40 10.03
CA ALA A 196 -0.64 7.10 10.11
C ALA A 196 -0.68 6.59 11.55
N ALA A 197 0.44 6.63 12.28
CA ALA A 197 0.50 6.22 13.68
C ALA A 197 -0.41 7.05 14.60
N THR A 198 -0.60 8.34 14.29
CA THR A 198 -1.48 9.24 15.07
C THR A 198 -2.95 9.03 14.72
N ALA A 199 -3.26 8.79 13.45
CA ALA A 199 -4.64 8.60 12.97
C ALA A 199 -5.23 7.24 13.34
N LEU A 200 -4.40 6.25 13.64
CA LEU A 200 -4.81 4.89 13.95
C LEU A 200 -4.86 4.67 15.47
N VAL A 201 -6.05 4.67 16.04
CA VAL A 201 -6.26 4.49 17.49
C VAL A 201 -6.08 3.04 17.92
N HIS A 202 -6.55 2.10 17.10
CA HIS A 202 -6.48 0.65 17.37
C HIS A 202 -5.48 -0.03 16.45
N ARG A 203 -5.08 -1.27 16.82
CA ARG A 203 -4.23 -2.09 15.96
C ARG A 203 -4.89 -2.26 14.59
N SER A 204 -4.22 -1.78 13.56
CA SER A 204 -4.74 -1.65 12.19
C SER A 204 -3.77 -2.25 11.19
N ALA A 205 -4.24 -2.54 9.99
CA ALA A 205 -3.38 -2.88 8.87
C ALA A 205 -2.89 -1.60 8.20
N VAL A 206 -1.59 -1.54 7.92
CA VAL A 206 -0.98 -0.44 7.15
C VAL A 206 -0.25 -1.02 5.96
N MET A 207 -0.51 -0.47 4.78
CA MET A 207 0.14 -0.93 3.56
C MET A 207 0.83 0.24 2.85
N LEU A 208 2.16 0.19 2.79
CA LEU A 208 2.99 1.18 2.13
C LEU A 208 3.27 0.75 0.69
N PHE A 209 3.22 1.70 -0.25
CA PHE A 209 3.62 1.48 -1.64
C PHE A 209 4.65 2.53 -2.04
N SER A 210 5.87 2.10 -2.31
CA SER A 210 7.01 2.95 -2.70
C SER A 210 8.06 2.12 -3.44
N ASP A 211 9.02 2.78 -4.07
CA ASP A 211 10.26 2.17 -4.56
C ASP A 211 11.32 2.02 -3.46
N PHE A 212 11.07 2.61 -2.27
CA PHE A 212 11.93 2.58 -1.08
C PHE A 212 13.40 2.95 -1.37
N LEU A 213 13.63 3.82 -2.33
CA LEU A 213 14.96 4.33 -2.67
C LEU A 213 15.39 5.53 -1.80
N SER A 214 14.49 5.99 -0.93
CA SER A 214 14.70 7.14 -0.04
C SER A 214 15.50 6.79 1.21
N GLY A 215 15.86 7.85 1.95
CA GLY A 215 16.72 7.84 3.11
C GLY A 215 16.25 7.03 4.33
N ASP A 216 16.61 7.47 5.53
CA ASP A 216 16.36 6.72 6.76
C ASP A 216 14.93 6.92 7.29
N PHE A 217 14.09 5.92 7.04
CA PHE A 217 12.73 5.82 7.57
C PHE A 217 12.59 4.71 8.64
N ALA A 218 13.70 4.12 9.08
CA ALA A 218 13.69 2.95 9.96
C ALA A 218 13.03 3.24 11.32
N VAL A 219 13.29 4.41 11.91
CA VAL A 219 12.74 4.77 13.23
C VAL A 219 11.23 4.99 13.19
N PRO A 220 10.66 5.83 12.32
CA PRO A 220 9.20 5.98 12.24
C PRO A 220 8.50 4.69 11.82
N LEU A 221 9.11 3.90 10.93
CA LEU A 221 8.59 2.59 10.53
C LEU A 221 8.54 1.61 11.69
N GLY A 222 9.61 1.51 12.49
CA GLY A 222 9.67 0.64 13.66
C GLY A 222 8.60 1.00 14.70
N ARG A 223 8.37 2.29 14.94
CA ARG A 223 7.29 2.77 15.84
C ARG A 223 5.91 2.37 15.33
N LEU A 224 5.67 2.49 14.03
CA LEU A 224 4.41 2.09 13.42
C LEU A 224 4.22 0.57 13.48
N ALA A 225 5.23 -0.21 13.12
CA ALA A 225 5.20 -1.67 13.11
C ALA A 225 5.05 -2.29 14.51
N ALA A 226 5.51 -1.61 15.56
CA ALA A 226 5.31 -2.06 16.95
C ALA A 226 3.83 -2.03 17.38
N ARG A 227 3.00 -1.15 16.78
CA ARG A 227 1.60 -0.97 17.16
C ARG A 227 0.60 -1.51 16.14
N HIS A 228 1.00 -1.54 14.88
CA HIS A 228 0.14 -1.87 13.75
C HIS A 228 0.77 -2.98 12.92
N ASP A 229 -0.05 -3.59 12.09
CA ASP A 229 0.36 -4.63 11.18
C ASP A 229 0.78 -4.01 9.84
N VAL A 230 2.09 -3.85 9.64
CA VAL A 230 2.65 -3.12 8.51
C VAL A 230 3.14 -4.07 7.42
N ALA A 231 2.76 -3.77 6.20
CA ALA A 231 3.26 -4.41 4.99
C ALA A 231 3.76 -3.38 3.98
N ALA A 232 4.72 -3.76 3.15
CA ALA A 232 5.30 -2.89 2.13
C ALA A 232 5.21 -3.52 0.74
N GLY A 233 4.57 -2.82 -0.19
CA GLY A 233 4.56 -3.10 -1.62
C GLY A 233 5.74 -2.41 -2.28
N PHE A 234 6.76 -3.17 -2.61
CA PHE A 234 7.97 -2.71 -3.27
C PHE A 234 7.70 -2.60 -4.77
N VAL A 235 7.53 -1.37 -5.26
CA VAL A 235 7.27 -1.14 -6.68
C VAL A 235 8.60 -1.13 -7.44
N VAL A 236 8.72 -2.02 -8.41
CA VAL A 236 9.95 -2.18 -9.19
C VAL A 236 9.64 -2.09 -10.67
N PRO A 237 10.50 -1.47 -11.50
CA PRO A 237 10.32 -1.52 -12.94
C PRO A 237 10.48 -2.95 -13.45
N ASP A 238 9.67 -3.33 -14.43
CA ASP A 238 9.65 -4.65 -15.07
C ASP A 238 10.96 -4.95 -15.82
N ASP A 239 11.47 -3.96 -16.53
CA ASP A 239 12.84 -4.01 -17.01
C ASP A 239 13.72 -3.42 -15.90
N ASP A 240 14.76 -4.11 -15.51
CA ASP A 240 15.88 -3.47 -14.82
C ASP A 240 16.34 -2.33 -15.71
N ALA A 241 15.73 -1.16 -15.54
CA ALA A 241 15.74 -0.07 -16.49
C ALA A 241 17.17 0.30 -16.81
N CYS A 242 17.72 -0.50 -17.72
CA CYS A 242 19.05 -0.30 -18.26
C CYS A 242 19.02 1.06 -18.96
N LEU A 243 20.01 1.86 -18.68
CA LEU A 243 20.27 3.02 -19.51
C LEU A 243 20.31 2.53 -20.97
N PRO A 244 19.49 3.09 -21.87
CA PRO A 244 19.52 2.68 -23.26
C PRO A 244 20.90 2.99 -23.85
N PRO A 245 21.44 2.18 -24.78
CA PRO A 245 22.77 2.38 -25.35
C PRO A 245 22.79 3.53 -26.38
N VAL A 246 22.45 4.74 -25.94
CA VAL A 246 22.25 5.93 -26.78
C VAL A 246 23.48 6.88 -26.82
N GLY A 247 24.63 6.46 -26.35
CA GLY A 247 25.83 7.31 -26.25
C GLY A 247 25.78 8.20 -25.02
N LEU A 248 26.29 9.43 -25.11
CA LEU A 248 26.27 10.38 -24.00
C LEU A 248 24.85 10.89 -23.73
N ALA A 249 24.34 10.65 -22.54
CA ALA A 249 23.04 11.12 -22.09
C ALA A 249 23.18 11.96 -20.82
N ALA A 250 22.48 13.10 -20.78
CA ALA A 250 22.30 13.85 -19.56
C ALA A 250 21.17 13.20 -18.75
N VAL A 251 21.52 12.66 -17.61
CA VAL A 251 20.58 12.02 -16.66
C VAL A 251 20.36 13.01 -15.54
N ALA A 252 19.11 13.34 -15.27
CA ALA A 252 18.72 14.22 -14.15
C ALA A 252 18.17 13.39 -13.01
N ASP A 253 18.59 13.70 -11.79
CA ASP A 253 17.93 13.20 -10.58
C ASP A 253 16.54 13.86 -10.49
N PRO A 254 15.44 13.10 -10.41
CA PRO A 254 14.12 13.68 -10.35
C PRO A 254 13.84 14.40 -9.04
N GLU A 255 14.59 14.13 -7.96
CA GLU A 255 14.38 14.72 -6.65
C GLU A 255 15.09 16.05 -6.47
N ASP A 256 16.36 16.14 -6.83
CA ASP A 256 17.16 17.37 -6.66
C ASP A 256 17.46 18.12 -7.97
N GLY A 257 17.11 17.52 -9.10
CA GLY A 257 17.33 18.10 -10.44
C GLY A 257 18.79 18.10 -10.89
N ARG A 258 19.73 17.52 -10.13
CA ARG A 258 21.12 17.44 -10.53
C ARG A 258 21.26 16.63 -11.80
N GLN A 259 22.06 17.14 -12.73
CA GLN A 259 22.33 16.49 -13.99
C GLN A 259 23.74 15.91 -14.01
N VAL A 260 23.85 14.67 -14.44
CA VAL A 260 25.12 13.98 -14.68
C VAL A 260 25.11 13.47 -16.12
N VAL A 261 26.22 13.72 -16.84
CA VAL A 261 26.40 13.14 -18.17
C VAL A 261 27.01 11.76 -18.02
N ILE A 262 26.30 10.75 -18.54
CA ILE A 262 26.69 9.36 -18.50
C ILE A 262 26.90 8.87 -19.93
N ASP A 263 28.01 8.18 -20.19
CA ASP A 263 28.17 7.44 -21.41
C ASP A 263 27.37 6.14 -21.35
N CYS A 264 26.15 6.21 -21.86
CA CYS A 264 25.24 5.07 -21.88
C CYS A 264 25.61 4.00 -22.91
N ALA A 265 26.52 4.29 -23.85
CA ALA A 265 27.06 3.29 -24.75
C ALA A 265 28.04 2.35 -24.03
N ALA A 266 28.75 2.85 -23.01
CA ALA A 266 29.71 2.06 -22.25
C ALA A 266 29.02 0.98 -21.37
N PRO A 267 29.29 -0.33 -21.59
CA PRO A 267 28.68 -1.39 -20.78
C PRO A 267 28.98 -1.26 -19.29
N ALA A 268 30.20 -0.80 -18.96
CA ALA A 268 30.59 -0.59 -17.57
C ALA A 268 29.77 0.51 -16.84
N ALA A 269 29.41 1.58 -17.55
CA ALA A 269 28.57 2.65 -16.98
C ALA A 269 27.15 2.14 -16.72
N ARG A 270 26.58 1.37 -17.64
CA ARG A 270 25.25 0.74 -17.44
C ARG A 270 25.26 -0.25 -16.27
N ALA A 271 26.30 -1.11 -16.19
CA ALA A 271 26.44 -2.05 -15.09
C ALA A 271 26.55 -1.36 -13.73
N ARG A 272 27.32 -0.27 -13.63
CA ARG A 272 27.41 0.54 -12.41
C ARG A 272 26.07 1.15 -12.02
N PHE A 273 25.31 1.65 -12.98
CA PHE A 273 23.98 2.21 -12.73
C PHE A 273 23.02 1.16 -12.16
N VAL A 274 22.97 -0.02 -12.77
CA VAL A 274 22.15 -1.15 -12.30
C VAL A 274 22.58 -1.57 -10.89
N ALA A 275 23.87 -1.75 -10.66
CA ALA A 275 24.39 -2.16 -9.36
C ALA A 275 24.06 -1.15 -8.24
N ALA A 276 24.15 0.13 -8.52
CA ALA A 276 23.83 1.15 -7.53
C ALA A 276 22.32 1.23 -7.22
N ARG A 277 21.45 1.03 -8.22
CA ARG A 277 20.00 0.91 -7.95
C ARG A 277 19.70 -0.32 -7.11
N GLN A 278 20.32 -1.45 -7.43
CA GLN A 278 20.16 -2.68 -6.68
C GLN A 278 20.62 -2.50 -5.21
N ALA A 279 21.76 -1.89 -4.97
CA ALA A 279 22.25 -1.61 -3.62
C ALA A 279 21.30 -0.72 -2.81
N ARG A 280 20.69 0.31 -3.43
CA ARG A 280 19.66 1.12 -2.77
C ARG A 280 18.42 0.31 -2.43
N ARG A 281 17.92 -0.54 -3.33
CA ARG A 281 16.80 -1.45 -3.07
C ARG A 281 17.10 -2.40 -1.92
N GLU A 282 18.28 -2.96 -1.88
CA GLU A 282 18.73 -3.85 -0.78
C GLU A 282 18.76 -3.10 0.56
N THR A 283 19.21 -1.85 0.56
CA THR A 283 19.21 -1.02 1.76
C THR A 283 17.78 -0.76 2.26
N GLY A 284 16.85 -0.37 1.37
CA GLY A 284 15.45 -0.18 1.70
C GLY A 284 14.79 -1.48 2.19
N GLY A 285 15.05 -2.59 1.50
CA GLY A 285 14.57 -3.92 1.90
C GLY A 285 15.08 -4.36 3.26
N ALA A 286 16.37 -4.10 3.55
CA ALA A 286 16.96 -4.40 4.87
C ALA A 286 16.35 -3.54 5.99
N ALA A 287 16.01 -2.29 5.73
CA ALA A 287 15.31 -1.44 6.70
C ALA A 287 13.91 -1.98 7.02
N LEU A 288 13.15 -2.39 5.99
CA LEU A 288 11.84 -3.03 6.15
C LEU A 288 11.94 -4.34 6.94
N ALA A 289 12.89 -5.20 6.61
CA ALA A 289 13.11 -6.48 7.27
C ALA A 289 13.49 -6.31 8.76
N ARG A 290 14.37 -5.34 9.08
CA ARG A 290 14.72 -5.02 10.48
C ARG A 290 13.53 -4.53 11.31
N ALA A 291 12.59 -3.83 10.67
CA ALA A 291 11.35 -3.41 11.31
C ALA A 291 10.28 -4.52 11.38
N GLY A 292 10.58 -5.74 10.94
CA GLY A 292 9.63 -6.86 10.90
C GLY A 292 8.49 -6.67 9.89
N VAL A 293 8.68 -5.79 8.91
CA VAL A 293 7.66 -5.48 7.90
C VAL A 293 7.69 -6.53 6.79
N HIS A 294 6.52 -7.08 6.47
CA HIS A 294 6.38 -8.00 5.36
C HIS A 294 6.40 -7.26 4.03
N THR A 295 7.22 -7.75 3.10
CA THR A 295 7.34 -7.15 1.77
C THR A 295 6.70 -8.00 0.70
N LEU A 296 6.13 -7.33 -0.32
CA LEU A 296 5.74 -7.95 -1.58
C LEU A 296 6.31 -7.10 -2.73
N THR A 297 6.74 -7.75 -3.79
CA THR A 297 7.24 -7.07 -4.98
C THR A 297 6.11 -6.82 -5.96
N LEU A 298 6.05 -5.62 -6.52
CA LEU A 298 5.06 -5.17 -7.48
C LEU A 298 5.79 -4.71 -8.74
N PRO A 299 6.07 -5.59 -9.71
CA PRO A 299 6.69 -5.18 -10.97
C PRO A 299 5.73 -4.31 -11.79
N THR A 300 6.27 -3.29 -12.47
CA THR A 300 5.51 -2.55 -13.48
C THR A 300 5.26 -3.46 -14.69
N GLY A 301 4.17 -3.23 -15.42
CA GLY A 301 3.83 -4.10 -16.56
C GLY A 301 3.00 -5.31 -16.19
N GLU A 302 3.04 -5.75 -14.94
CA GLU A 302 2.15 -6.78 -14.40
C GLU A 302 1.00 -6.16 -13.62
N HIS A 303 -0.10 -6.92 -13.53
CA HIS A 303 -1.22 -6.42 -12.75
C HIS A 303 -1.01 -6.71 -11.26
N PRO A 304 -1.04 -5.69 -10.36
CA PRO A 304 -0.70 -5.84 -8.95
C PRO A 304 -1.64 -6.79 -8.16
N ALA A 305 -2.84 -7.10 -8.69
CA ALA A 305 -3.80 -7.96 -8.00
C ALA A 305 -3.28 -9.37 -7.77
N GLU A 306 -2.51 -9.95 -8.70
CA GLU A 306 -1.97 -11.31 -8.54
C GLU A 306 -0.89 -11.37 -7.46
N ALA A 307 -0.01 -10.37 -7.42
CA ALA A 307 0.99 -10.23 -6.38
C ALA A 307 0.35 -10.00 -5.00
N LEU A 308 -0.67 -9.13 -4.93
CA LEU A 308 -1.46 -8.89 -3.72
C LEU A 308 -2.18 -10.17 -3.25
N ALA A 309 -2.83 -10.89 -4.15
CA ALA A 309 -3.50 -12.16 -3.83
C ALA A 309 -2.52 -13.19 -3.26
N THR A 310 -1.37 -13.34 -3.90
CA THR A 310 -0.33 -14.26 -3.45
C THR A 310 0.22 -13.87 -2.07
N TYR A 311 0.44 -12.59 -1.84
CA TYR A 311 0.85 -12.06 -0.55
C TYR A 311 -0.18 -12.37 0.55
N LEU A 312 -1.45 -12.06 0.32
CA LEU A 312 -2.53 -12.28 1.29
C LEU A 312 -2.70 -13.78 1.60
N ARG A 313 -2.63 -14.66 0.58
CA ARG A 313 -2.65 -16.11 0.79
C ARG A 313 -1.53 -16.61 1.69
N ARG A 314 -0.30 -16.18 1.42
CA ARG A 314 0.86 -16.56 2.25
C ARG A 314 0.70 -16.09 3.70
N ARG A 315 0.19 -14.89 3.88
CA ARG A 315 -0.05 -14.31 5.18
C ARG A 315 -1.15 -15.03 5.97
N ALA A 316 -2.28 -15.36 5.35
CA ALA A 316 -3.37 -16.11 5.94
C ALA A 316 -2.93 -17.51 6.43
N ARG A 317 -2.02 -18.16 5.69
CA ARG A 317 -1.46 -19.46 6.09
C ARG A 317 -0.57 -19.34 7.34
N ARG A 318 0.25 -18.29 7.43
CA ARG A 318 1.13 -18.05 8.60
C ARG A 318 0.33 -17.73 9.86
N GLY A 319 -0.75 -16.93 9.75
CA GLY A 319 -1.63 -16.64 10.89
C GLY A 319 -2.27 -17.89 11.49
N ARG A 320 -2.73 -18.81 10.65
CA ARG A 320 -3.32 -20.09 11.10
C ARG A 320 -2.31 -21.02 11.77
N GLY A 321 -1.06 -21.01 11.35
CA GLY A 321 0.01 -21.80 12.00
C GLY A 321 0.30 -21.33 13.43
N GLN A 322 0.31 -20.02 13.65
CA GLN A 322 0.56 -19.46 15.00
C GLN A 322 -0.62 -19.63 15.96
N GLU A 323 -1.87 -19.69 15.47
CA GLU A 323 -3.04 -19.98 16.31
C GLU A 323 -3.08 -21.45 16.74
N SER A 324 -2.61 -22.38 15.91
CA SER A 324 -2.54 -23.81 16.29
C SER A 324 -1.50 -24.12 17.34
N GLU A 325 -0.40 -23.35 17.39
CA GLU A 325 0.65 -23.48 18.42
C GLU A 325 0.30 -22.80 19.76
N ARG A 326 -0.73 -21.93 19.78
CA ARG A 326 -1.17 -21.23 21.00
C ARG A 326 -2.38 -21.87 21.69
N ARG A 327 -2.93 -22.95 21.15
CA ARG A 327 -3.94 -23.73 21.87
C ARG A 327 -3.24 -24.73 22.80
N PRO A 328 -3.43 -24.63 24.15
CA PRO A 328 -2.91 -25.57 25.10
C PRO A 328 -3.55 -26.96 24.93
#